data_cb952d0f43f70cada0e2325581681092
#
_entry.id   cb952d0f43f70cada0e2325581681092
#
_cell.length_a   1.000
_cell.length_b   1.000
_cell.length_c   1.000
_cell.angle_alpha   90.00
_cell.angle_beta   90.00
_cell.angle_gamma   90.00
#
_symmetry.space_group_name_H-M   'P 1'
#
loop_
_entity.id
_entity.type
_entity.pdbx_description
1 polymer ?
#
loop_
_entity_poly.entity_id
_entity_poly.type
_entity_poly.pdbx_seq_one_letter_code
_entity_poly.pdbx_strand_id
1 'polypeptide(L)'
;LTADDGFLSIYKEAFPLLTEYQFPMSVFVSTHAIDKNYESMMTWSQLRDMAPLVDVFNHTVNHPHLVNLLPENLEDEIHIAQDRISKELGVKDKYLAYPYGEYDDETYSFLESNGYIGFGQQSGVASQESDFLNIPRYSMSGPYAKMESFILKVKTVDMPLKNIKPKSMIISGDFKPKLDLVFSRPLTQYERDNFACYVSGQNKAKLEWSGLQSLVISVEDPLEVGRSRYNCTMPFKENGRYYWFSKLWLRL
;
A
#
# COMPACT_ATOMS: atom_id res chain seq x y z
N LEU A 1 7.39 2.00 -10.75
CA LEU A 1 7.43 3.06 -9.74
C LEU A 1 6.06 3.70 -9.59
N THR A 2 5.73 4.19 -8.37
CA THR A 2 4.49 4.95 -8.14
C THR A 2 4.80 6.19 -7.31
N ALA A 3 4.01 7.26 -7.49
CA ALA A 3 3.97 8.41 -6.61
C ALA A 3 2.52 8.82 -6.35
N ASP A 4 2.26 9.30 -5.14
CA ASP A 4 0.94 9.75 -4.74
C ASP A 4 0.86 11.29 -4.75
N ASP A 5 -0.35 11.83 -4.60
CA ASP A 5 -0.75 13.24 -4.50
C ASP A 5 -0.66 14.07 -5.79
N GLY A 6 0.33 13.85 -6.64
CA GLY A 6 0.52 14.64 -7.87
C GLY A 6 1.38 15.90 -7.68
N PHE A 7 2.38 15.84 -6.80
CA PHE A 7 3.28 16.99 -6.55
C PHE A 7 4.08 17.43 -7.77
N LEU A 8 4.25 18.74 -7.91
CA LEU A 8 5.01 19.38 -9.00
C LEU A 8 6.47 18.90 -9.08
N SER A 9 7.06 18.47 -7.97
CA SER A 9 8.42 17.91 -7.93
C SER A 9 8.55 16.63 -8.77
N ILE A 10 7.48 15.86 -8.96
CA ILE A 10 7.50 14.69 -9.86
C ILE A 10 7.77 15.13 -11.30
N TYR A 11 7.12 16.20 -11.77
CA TYR A 11 7.32 16.74 -13.10
C TYR A 11 8.71 17.38 -13.27
N LYS A 12 9.15 18.17 -12.27
CA LYS A 12 10.39 18.93 -12.38
C LYS A 12 11.65 18.10 -12.15
N GLU A 13 11.61 17.16 -11.23
CA GLU A 13 12.81 16.44 -10.76
C GLU A 13 12.84 14.97 -11.20
N ALA A 14 11.72 14.27 -11.08
CA ALA A 14 11.68 12.84 -11.41
C ALA A 14 11.48 12.58 -12.91
N PHE A 15 10.57 13.29 -13.57
CA PHE A 15 10.24 13.04 -14.97
C PHE A 15 11.40 13.18 -15.94
N PRO A 16 12.32 14.17 -15.84
CA PRO A 16 13.52 14.23 -16.68
C PRO A 16 14.39 12.96 -16.57
N LEU A 17 14.58 12.45 -15.35
CA LEU A 17 15.33 11.21 -15.12
C LEU A 17 14.61 10.00 -15.66
N LEU A 18 13.29 9.88 -15.43
CA LEU A 18 12.49 8.81 -15.99
C LEU A 18 12.57 8.79 -17.52
N THR A 19 12.55 9.96 -18.15
CA THR A 19 12.70 10.12 -19.60
C THR A 19 14.06 9.68 -20.08
N GLU A 20 15.14 10.10 -19.40
CA GLU A 20 16.51 9.70 -19.73
C GLU A 20 16.69 8.18 -19.69
N TYR A 21 16.16 7.53 -18.68
CA TYR A 21 16.28 6.08 -18.50
C TYR A 21 15.13 5.27 -19.13
N GLN A 22 14.16 5.92 -19.78
CA GLN A 22 12.94 5.28 -20.33
C GLN A 22 12.23 4.40 -19.30
N PHE A 23 12.12 4.90 -18.06
CA PHE A 23 11.57 4.14 -16.94
C PHE A 23 10.12 4.55 -16.67
N PRO A 24 9.14 3.63 -16.77
CA PRO A 24 7.72 3.96 -16.58
C PRO A 24 7.41 4.23 -15.12
N MET A 25 6.38 5.06 -14.90
CA MET A 25 5.86 5.40 -13.58
C MET A 25 4.35 5.54 -13.61
N SER A 26 3.70 5.33 -12.48
CA SER A 26 2.30 5.71 -12.27
C SER A 26 2.19 6.78 -11.21
N VAL A 27 1.35 7.78 -11.44
CA VAL A 27 1.08 8.85 -10.48
C VAL A 27 -0.39 8.81 -10.09
N PHE A 28 -0.67 8.70 -8.81
CA PHE A 28 -2.02 8.78 -8.26
C PHE A 28 -2.30 10.21 -7.82
N VAL A 29 -3.32 10.84 -8.39
CA VAL A 29 -3.54 12.28 -8.21
C VAL A 29 -4.81 12.61 -7.44
N SER A 30 -4.72 13.58 -6.53
CA SER A 30 -5.89 14.19 -5.89
C SER A 30 -6.37 15.36 -6.73
N THR A 31 -7.55 15.21 -7.35
CA THR A 31 -7.98 16.09 -8.44
C THR A 31 -8.29 17.51 -8.02
N HIS A 32 -8.80 17.72 -6.80
CA HIS A 32 -9.13 19.06 -6.29
C HIS A 32 -7.92 20.00 -6.27
N ALA A 33 -6.79 19.53 -5.77
CA ALA A 33 -5.59 20.35 -5.67
C ALA A 33 -5.03 20.77 -7.03
N ILE A 34 -5.18 19.91 -8.04
CA ILE A 34 -4.81 20.19 -9.43
C ILE A 34 -5.80 21.20 -10.04
N ASP A 35 -7.10 21.00 -9.86
CA ASP A 35 -8.15 21.91 -10.38
C ASP A 35 -8.05 23.32 -9.77
N LYS A 36 -7.60 23.42 -8.51
CA LYS A 36 -7.34 24.70 -7.85
C LYS A 36 -5.99 25.33 -8.22
N ASN A 37 -5.17 24.64 -9.03
CA ASN A 37 -3.85 25.10 -9.43
C ASN A 37 -2.96 25.45 -8.21
N TYR A 38 -2.91 24.61 -7.20
CA TYR A 38 -2.03 24.84 -6.07
C TYR A 38 -0.57 24.79 -6.55
N GLU A 39 0.24 25.75 -6.13
CA GLU A 39 1.62 25.94 -6.61
C GLU A 39 2.53 24.72 -6.44
N SER A 40 2.26 23.89 -5.44
CA SER A 40 3.00 22.66 -5.16
C SER A 40 2.57 21.47 -6.02
N MET A 41 1.49 21.59 -6.78
CA MET A 41 0.89 20.51 -7.54
C MET A 41 1.15 20.64 -9.04
N MET A 42 1.13 19.51 -9.75
CA MET A 42 1.16 19.49 -11.21
C MET A 42 -0.16 20.06 -11.77
N THR A 43 -0.08 20.60 -12.97
CA THR A 43 -1.26 20.96 -13.76
C THR A 43 -1.67 19.78 -14.66
N TRP A 44 -2.93 19.81 -15.14
CA TRP A 44 -3.39 18.84 -16.14
C TRP A 44 -2.55 18.86 -17.43
N SER A 45 -2.01 20.03 -17.81
CA SER A 45 -1.09 20.12 -18.96
C SER A 45 0.20 19.36 -18.73
N GLN A 46 0.80 19.49 -17.55
CA GLN A 46 2.02 18.77 -17.19
C GLN A 46 1.79 17.26 -17.12
N LEU A 47 0.64 16.82 -16.58
CA LEU A 47 0.27 15.41 -16.58
C LEU A 47 0.11 14.85 -17.99
N ARG A 48 -0.47 15.63 -18.93
CA ARG A 48 -0.51 15.23 -20.35
C ARG A 48 0.87 15.15 -21.00
N ASP A 49 1.78 16.07 -20.66
CA ASP A 49 3.15 16.06 -21.18
C ASP A 49 3.94 14.84 -20.75
N MET A 50 3.59 14.25 -19.60
CA MET A 50 4.28 13.05 -19.07
C MET A 50 3.86 11.75 -19.78
N ALA A 51 2.72 11.72 -20.46
CA ALA A 51 2.33 10.58 -21.27
C ALA A 51 3.25 10.46 -22.53
N PRO A 52 3.58 9.26 -23.01
CA PRO A 52 3.11 7.94 -22.63
C PRO A 52 3.97 7.23 -21.57
N LEU A 53 4.93 7.90 -20.96
CA LEU A 53 5.87 7.28 -20.00
C LEU A 53 5.28 7.16 -18.60
N VAL A 54 4.32 8.03 -18.26
CA VAL A 54 3.70 8.09 -16.94
C VAL A 54 2.18 7.95 -17.05
N ASP A 55 1.66 6.92 -16.43
CA ASP A 55 0.22 6.71 -16.26
C ASP A 55 -0.30 7.53 -15.08
N VAL A 56 -1.53 8.03 -15.19
CA VAL A 56 -2.17 8.84 -14.13
C VAL A 56 -3.43 8.16 -13.65
N PHE A 57 -3.55 7.98 -12.34
CA PHE A 57 -4.63 7.25 -11.69
C PHE A 57 -5.22 8.01 -10.50
N ASN A 58 -6.23 7.43 -9.89
CA ASN A 58 -7.08 8.04 -8.90
C ASN A 58 -6.46 8.05 -7.49
N HIS A 59 -6.46 9.22 -6.84
CA HIS A 59 -6.15 9.39 -5.41
C HIS A 59 -7.22 10.23 -4.71
N THR A 60 -8.48 10.05 -5.12
CA THR A 60 -9.68 10.77 -4.66
C THR A 60 -9.74 12.24 -5.10
N VAL A 61 -10.80 12.94 -4.73
CA VAL A 61 -10.94 14.38 -4.99
C VAL A 61 -10.10 15.18 -4.00
N ASN A 62 -10.35 15.01 -2.69
CA ASN A 62 -9.84 15.87 -1.63
C ASN A 62 -8.80 15.21 -0.71
N HIS A 63 -8.40 13.97 -0.98
CA HIS A 63 -7.49 13.19 -0.15
C HIS A 63 -7.98 13.03 1.31
N PRO A 64 -9.24 12.62 1.55
CA PRO A 64 -9.75 12.44 2.91
C PRO A 64 -9.31 11.09 3.53
N HIS A 65 -9.51 10.95 4.84
CA HIS A 65 -9.53 9.63 5.47
C HIS A 65 -10.83 8.93 5.08
N LEU A 66 -10.77 7.99 4.14
CA LEU A 66 -11.96 7.32 3.57
C LEU A 66 -12.79 6.62 4.64
N VAL A 67 -12.15 6.04 5.65
CA VAL A 67 -12.78 5.35 6.79
C VAL A 67 -13.67 6.25 7.67
N ASN A 68 -13.62 7.57 7.50
CA ASN A 68 -14.42 8.54 8.24
C ASN A 68 -15.59 9.09 7.42
N LEU A 69 -15.77 8.62 6.19
CA LEU A 69 -16.80 9.13 5.30
C LEU A 69 -18.09 8.33 5.42
N LEU A 70 -19.20 9.01 5.16
CA LEU A 70 -20.47 8.33 4.87
C LEU A 70 -20.41 7.71 3.47
N PRO A 71 -21.21 6.64 3.20
CA PRO A 71 -21.16 5.92 1.92
C PRO A 71 -21.26 6.82 0.69
N GLU A 72 -22.21 7.74 0.69
CA GLU A 72 -22.41 8.68 -0.43
C GLU A 72 -21.19 9.59 -0.66
N ASN A 73 -20.53 10.04 0.39
CA ASN A 73 -19.34 10.86 0.30
C ASN A 73 -18.12 10.06 -0.18
N LEU A 74 -18.03 8.79 0.23
CA LEU A 74 -17.02 7.86 -0.26
C LEU A 74 -17.13 7.65 -1.78
N GLU A 75 -18.34 7.39 -2.25
CA GLU A 75 -18.62 7.23 -3.68
C GLU A 75 -18.25 8.47 -4.47
N ASP A 76 -18.65 9.65 -4.01
CA ASP A 76 -18.35 10.94 -4.64
C ASP A 76 -16.84 11.20 -4.72
N GLU A 77 -16.10 10.97 -3.65
CA GLU A 77 -14.64 11.15 -3.61
C GLU A 77 -13.91 10.29 -4.66
N ILE A 78 -14.41 9.12 -4.93
CA ILE A 78 -13.79 8.19 -5.87
C ILE A 78 -14.30 8.41 -7.31
N HIS A 79 -15.62 8.50 -7.50
CA HIS A 79 -16.18 8.60 -8.84
C HIS A 79 -15.92 9.96 -9.50
N ILE A 80 -16.07 11.06 -8.76
CA ILE A 80 -15.82 12.41 -9.31
C ILE A 80 -14.35 12.53 -9.74
N ALA A 81 -13.42 12.00 -8.94
CA ALA A 81 -12.00 12.00 -9.31
C ALA A 81 -11.74 11.14 -10.56
N GLN A 82 -12.33 9.94 -10.64
CA GLN A 82 -12.18 9.07 -11.81
C GLN A 82 -12.72 9.73 -13.09
N ASP A 83 -13.89 10.33 -13.02
CA ASP A 83 -14.51 11.03 -14.15
C ASP A 83 -13.66 12.24 -14.58
N ARG A 84 -13.10 12.96 -13.61
CA ARG A 84 -12.22 14.10 -13.86
C ARG A 84 -10.94 13.68 -14.58
N ILE A 85 -10.28 12.62 -14.13
CA ILE A 85 -9.08 12.04 -14.75
C ILE A 85 -9.42 11.54 -16.17
N SER A 86 -10.53 10.82 -16.31
CA SER A 86 -10.99 10.33 -17.61
C SER A 86 -11.24 11.46 -18.60
N LYS A 87 -11.86 12.54 -18.16
CA LYS A 87 -12.14 13.72 -18.98
C LYS A 87 -10.86 14.44 -19.45
N GLU A 88 -9.88 14.61 -18.58
CA GLU A 88 -8.65 15.37 -18.87
C GLU A 88 -7.60 14.54 -19.63
N LEU A 89 -7.52 13.25 -19.35
CA LEU A 89 -6.41 12.39 -19.81
C LEU A 89 -6.89 11.18 -20.63
N GLY A 90 -8.20 10.93 -20.72
CA GLY A 90 -8.74 9.78 -21.45
C GLY A 90 -8.56 8.44 -20.73
N VAL A 91 -8.07 8.44 -19.51
CA VAL A 91 -7.78 7.22 -18.70
C VAL A 91 -9.09 6.60 -18.21
N LYS A 92 -9.28 5.31 -18.51
CA LYS A 92 -10.47 4.53 -18.11
C LYS A 92 -10.18 3.47 -17.05
N ASP A 93 -8.90 3.16 -16.86
CA ASP A 93 -8.48 2.17 -15.87
C ASP A 93 -8.79 2.65 -14.46
N LYS A 94 -9.41 1.79 -13.68
CA LYS A 94 -9.90 2.09 -12.33
C LYS A 94 -8.87 1.64 -11.30
N TYR A 95 -7.76 2.37 -11.19
CA TYR A 95 -6.73 2.16 -10.18
C TYR A 95 -6.79 3.28 -9.15
N LEU A 96 -6.89 2.89 -7.87
CA LEU A 96 -6.98 3.81 -6.74
C LEU A 96 -5.85 3.55 -5.75
N ALA A 97 -5.07 4.57 -5.41
CA ALA A 97 -4.27 4.54 -4.19
C ALA A 97 -5.12 5.09 -3.03
N TYR A 98 -5.18 4.34 -1.92
CA TYR A 98 -5.91 4.81 -0.74
C TYR A 98 -5.19 5.98 -0.09
N PRO A 99 -5.83 7.15 0.14
CA PRO A 99 -5.28 8.18 1.01
C PRO A 99 -4.82 7.60 2.35
N TYR A 100 -3.60 7.92 2.76
CA TYR A 100 -2.95 7.38 3.96
C TYR A 100 -2.77 5.85 3.98
N GLY A 101 -3.19 5.12 2.93
CA GLY A 101 -3.28 3.67 2.88
C GLY A 101 -4.42 3.10 3.74
N GLU A 102 -5.40 3.91 4.09
CA GLU A 102 -6.49 3.57 5.00
C GLU A 102 -7.75 3.17 4.23
N TYR A 103 -8.36 2.06 4.64
CA TYR A 103 -9.65 1.57 4.15
C TYR A 103 -10.35 0.76 5.22
N ASP A 104 -11.66 0.67 5.13
CA ASP A 104 -12.52 -0.22 5.91
C ASP A 104 -13.22 -1.24 5.00
N ASP A 105 -14.09 -2.05 5.58
CA ASP A 105 -14.81 -3.08 4.83
C ASP A 105 -15.79 -2.47 3.81
N GLU A 106 -16.28 -1.26 4.06
CA GLU A 106 -17.15 -0.52 3.14
C GLU A 106 -16.38 -0.02 1.92
N THR A 107 -15.26 0.68 2.14
CA THR A 107 -14.36 1.12 1.06
C THR A 107 -13.87 -0.06 0.23
N TYR A 108 -13.51 -1.17 0.88
CA TYR A 108 -13.07 -2.38 0.20
C TYR A 108 -14.17 -2.97 -0.68
N SER A 109 -15.39 -3.10 -0.15
CA SER A 109 -16.56 -3.62 -0.89
C SER A 109 -16.95 -2.72 -2.05
N PHE A 110 -16.83 -1.40 -1.86
CA PHE A 110 -17.08 -0.43 -2.93
C PHE A 110 -16.11 -0.62 -4.08
N LEU A 111 -14.81 -0.73 -3.82
CA LEU A 111 -13.81 -0.96 -4.86
C LEU A 111 -14.07 -2.27 -5.61
N GLU A 112 -14.35 -3.35 -4.89
CA GLU A 112 -14.66 -4.67 -5.46
C GLU A 112 -15.86 -4.59 -6.40
N SER A 113 -16.96 -4.01 -5.93
CA SER A 113 -18.21 -3.93 -6.67
C SER A 113 -18.12 -3.05 -7.93
N ASN A 114 -17.21 -2.07 -7.92
CA ASN A 114 -17.00 -1.13 -9.02
C ASN A 114 -15.82 -1.48 -9.93
N GLY A 115 -15.14 -2.62 -9.69
CA GLY A 115 -14.06 -3.11 -10.52
C GLY A 115 -12.78 -2.28 -10.44
N TYR A 116 -12.47 -1.71 -9.27
CA TYR A 116 -11.21 -1.03 -9.01
C TYR A 116 -10.10 -1.99 -8.62
N ILE A 117 -8.87 -1.58 -8.86
CA ILE A 117 -7.67 -2.13 -8.25
C ILE A 117 -7.15 -1.13 -7.22
N GLY A 118 -6.95 -1.59 -5.96
CA GLY A 118 -6.55 -0.77 -4.84
C GLY A 118 -5.06 -0.88 -4.50
N PHE A 119 -4.41 0.24 -4.23
CA PHE A 119 -3.00 0.31 -3.82
C PHE A 119 -2.91 0.84 -2.38
N GLY A 120 -2.37 -0.01 -1.50
CA GLY A 120 -2.16 0.33 -0.10
C GLY A 120 -0.81 1.01 0.16
N GLN A 121 -0.53 1.23 1.46
CA GLN A 121 0.76 1.74 1.95
C GLN A 121 1.48 0.74 2.88
N GLN A 122 0.97 -0.50 3.03
CA GLN A 122 1.71 -1.56 3.69
C GLN A 122 2.88 -1.98 2.80
N SER A 123 4.03 -2.25 3.42
CA SER A 123 5.22 -2.68 2.69
C SER A 123 5.13 -4.16 2.29
N GLY A 124 5.48 -4.48 1.06
CA GLY A 124 5.44 -5.85 0.57
C GLY A 124 5.71 -5.96 -0.92
N VAL A 125 5.70 -7.18 -1.39
CA VAL A 125 5.89 -7.54 -2.80
C VAL A 125 4.53 -7.69 -3.46
N ALA A 126 4.33 -7.07 -4.60
CA ALA A 126 3.19 -7.35 -5.46
C ALA A 126 3.46 -8.62 -6.26
N SER A 127 2.52 -9.56 -6.25
CA SER A 127 2.56 -10.82 -6.98
C SER A 127 1.21 -11.16 -7.58
N GLN A 128 1.12 -12.26 -8.31
CA GLN A 128 -0.15 -12.77 -8.82
C GLN A 128 -1.11 -13.25 -7.71
N GLU A 129 -0.57 -13.56 -6.53
CA GLU A 129 -1.34 -13.97 -5.35
C GLU A 129 -1.73 -12.80 -4.45
N SER A 130 -1.31 -11.58 -4.81
CA SER A 130 -1.66 -10.38 -4.03
C SER A 130 -3.16 -10.12 -4.05
N ASP A 131 -3.66 -9.53 -2.97
CA ASP A 131 -4.98 -8.95 -2.93
C ASP A 131 -5.01 -7.69 -3.81
N PHE A 132 -5.67 -7.78 -4.98
CA PHE A 132 -5.73 -6.67 -5.95
C PHE A 132 -6.58 -5.50 -5.47
N LEU A 133 -7.27 -5.62 -4.37
CA LEU A 133 -7.91 -4.49 -3.69
C LEU A 133 -7.01 -3.83 -2.65
N ASN A 134 -5.80 -4.37 -2.42
CA ASN A 134 -4.85 -3.82 -1.45
C ASN A 134 -3.40 -4.19 -1.81
N ILE A 135 -2.94 -3.80 -2.99
CA ILE A 135 -1.59 -4.09 -3.47
C ILE A 135 -0.56 -3.38 -2.58
N PRO A 136 0.41 -4.11 -2.02
CA PRO A 136 1.45 -3.52 -1.17
C PRO A 136 2.46 -2.71 -1.97
N ARG A 137 3.06 -1.70 -1.33
CA ARG A 137 4.09 -0.85 -1.93
C ARG A 137 5.17 -0.51 -0.92
N TYR A 138 6.43 -0.46 -1.35
CA TYR A 138 7.51 0.01 -0.51
C TYR A 138 7.65 1.52 -0.58
N SER A 139 7.63 2.18 0.58
CA SER A 139 7.99 3.61 0.66
C SER A 139 9.49 3.81 0.37
N MET A 140 9.79 4.81 -0.49
CA MET A 140 11.14 5.24 -0.86
C MET A 140 11.36 6.72 -0.57
N SER A 141 10.67 7.27 0.45
CA SER A 141 10.78 8.67 0.85
C SER A 141 11.41 8.81 2.25
N GLY A 142 11.93 10.00 2.55
CA GLY A 142 12.50 10.32 3.84
C GLY A 142 13.60 9.34 4.29
N PRO A 143 13.51 8.77 5.50
CA PRO A 143 14.50 7.82 6.02
C PRO A 143 14.65 6.55 5.19
N TYR A 144 13.67 6.22 4.36
CA TYR A 144 13.64 5.03 3.52
C TYR A 144 14.28 5.21 2.14
N ALA A 145 14.66 6.44 1.77
CA ALA A 145 15.27 6.79 0.47
C ALA A 145 16.78 6.45 0.38
N LYS A 146 17.27 5.56 1.23
CA LYS A 146 18.67 5.11 1.20
C LYS A 146 18.86 4.00 0.19
N MET A 147 19.96 4.02 -0.55
CA MET A 147 20.29 3.03 -1.60
C MET A 147 20.34 1.60 -1.03
N GLU A 148 20.87 1.42 0.16
CA GLU A 148 20.91 0.10 0.81
C GLU A 148 19.51 -0.44 1.09
N SER A 149 18.60 0.44 1.54
CA SER A 149 17.20 0.10 1.76
C SER A 149 16.49 -0.24 0.45
N PHE A 150 16.77 0.51 -0.62
CA PHE A 150 16.23 0.23 -1.96
C PHE A 150 16.70 -1.14 -2.48
N ILE A 151 18.01 -1.41 -2.44
CA ILE A 151 18.60 -2.66 -2.90
C ILE A 151 18.03 -3.87 -2.12
N LEU A 152 17.83 -3.71 -0.80
CA LEU A 152 17.22 -4.75 0.01
C LEU A 152 15.78 -5.03 -0.44
N LYS A 153 14.97 -3.98 -0.57
CA LYS A 153 13.53 -4.07 -0.88
C LYS A 153 13.25 -4.62 -2.27
N VAL A 154 14.00 -4.20 -3.30
CA VAL A 154 13.81 -4.71 -4.68
C VAL A 154 14.20 -6.19 -4.83
N LYS A 155 14.94 -6.75 -3.87
CA LYS A 155 15.32 -8.16 -3.84
C LYS A 155 14.40 -9.03 -2.98
N THR A 156 13.42 -8.44 -2.29
CA THR A 156 12.49 -9.21 -1.45
C THR A 156 11.60 -10.12 -2.28
N VAL A 157 11.08 -11.13 -1.63
CA VAL A 157 10.20 -12.15 -2.21
C VAL A 157 8.86 -12.09 -1.49
N ASP A 158 7.79 -12.34 -2.21
CA ASP A 158 6.45 -12.43 -1.63
C ASP A 158 6.38 -13.56 -0.61
N MET A 159 5.79 -13.27 0.55
CA MET A 159 5.61 -14.25 1.62
C MET A 159 4.63 -15.32 1.14
N PRO A 160 4.96 -16.62 1.23
CA PRO A 160 4.10 -17.68 0.70
C PRO A 160 2.86 -17.89 1.56
N LEU A 161 1.95 -16.91 1.59
CA LEU A 161 0.73 -16.92 2.36
C LEU A 161 -0.44 -17.43 1.50
N LYS A 162 -1.27 -18.29 2.10
CA LYS A 162 -2.52 -18.79 1.53
C LYS A 162 -3.73 -18.04 2.11
N ASN A 163 -3.64 -17.67 3.37
CA ASN A 163 -4.74 -16.99 4.06
C ASN A 163 -4.21 -16.06 5.15
N ILE A 164 -4.90 -14.94 5.32
CA ILE A 164 -4.60 -13.89 6.29
C ILE A 164 -5.92 -13.51 6.96
N LYS A 165 -5.97 -13.52 8.29
CA LYS A 165 -7.14 -13.07 9.07
C LYS A 165 -6.73 -12.25 10.27
N PRO A 166 -7.47 -11.15 10.58
CA PRO A 166 -8.59 -10.60 9.82
C PRO A 166 -8.10 -9.90 8.53
N LYS A 167 -8.99 -9.78 7.54
CA LYS A 167 -8.73 -8.95 6.34
C LYS A 167 -8.84 -7.47 6.68
N SER A 168 -9.83 -7.06 7.48
CA SER A 168 -10.00 -5.69 7.94
C SER A 168 -8.74 -5.15 8.59
N MET A 169 -8.47 -3.86 8.40
CA MET A 169 -7.41 -3.16 9.11
C MET A 169 -7.90 -2.47 10.38
N ILE A 170 -9.20 -2.28 10.52
CA ILE A 170 -9.79 -1.61 11.67
C ILE A 170 -9.68 -2.52 12.90
N ILE A 171 -9.16 -2.00 13.99
CA ILE A 171 -9.06 -2.72 15.25
C ILE A 171 -10.08 -2.21 16.25
N SER A 172 -10.64 -3.16 17.02
CA SER A 172 -11.61 -2.90 18.07
C SER A 172 -11.28 -3.71 19.33
N GLY A 173 -12.07 -3.55 20.37
CA GLY A 173 -11.94 -4.30 21.62
C GLY A 173 -10.77 -3.81 22.48
N ASP A 174 -9.85 -4.70 22.84
CA ASP A 174 -8.68 -4.43 23.68
C ASP A 174 -7.51 -3.78 22.92
N PHE A 175 -7.69 -3.52 21.63
CA PHE A 175 -6.68 -2.96 20.72
C PHE A 175 -5.38 -3.77 20.62
N LYS A 176 -5.45 -5.08 20.91
CA LYS A 176 -4.37 -6.06 20.78
C LYS A 176 -4.68 -7.04 19.63
N PRO A 177 -4.62 -6.59 18.37
CA PRO A 177 -5.07 -7.42 17.27
C PRO A 177 -4.23 -8.67 17.12
N LYS A 178 -4.91 -9.79 16.91
CA LYS A 178 -4.29 -11.05 16.51
C LYS A 178 -4.32 -11.16 15.00
N LEU A 179 -3.23 -11.65 14.43
CA LEU A 179 -3.07 -11.89 13.01
C LEU A 179 -2.80 -13.38 12.78
N ASP A 180 -3.74 -14.04 12.14
CA ASP A 180 -3.61 -15.44 11.77
C ASP A 180 -3.07 -15.54 10.35
N LEU A 181 -1.94 -16.20 10.18
CA LEU A 181 -1.31 -16.48 8.90
C LEU A 181 -1.35 -17.98 8.63
N VAL A 182 -1.81 -18.34 7.43
CA VAL A 182 -1.70 -19.70 6.90
C VAL A 182 -0.80 -19.67 5.69
N PHE A 183 0.28 -20.42 5.74
CA PHE A 183 1.24 -20.52 4.63
C PHE A 183 0.76 -21.49 3.55
N SER A 184 1.08 -21.22 2.30
CA SER A 184 0.70 -22.06 1.15
C SER A 184 1.48 -23.39 1.10
N ARG A 185 2.58 -23.50 1.86
CA ARG A 185 3.41 -24.70 2.01
C ARG A 185 3.87 -24.86 3.46
N PRO A 186 4.27 -26.07 3.87
CA PRO A 186 5.00 -26.27 5.13
C PRO A 186 6.29 -25.45 5.15
N LEU A 187 6.56 -24.77 6.26
CA LEU A 187 7.82 -24.08 6.50
C LEU A 187 8.84 -25.04 7.13
N THR A 188 10.08 -24.89 6.72
CA THR A 188 11.22 -25.60 7.33
C THR A 188 11.43 -25.12 8.77
N GLN A 189 12.16 -25.88 9.59
CA GLN A 189 12.55 -25.44 10.93
C GLN A 189 13.33 -24.13 10.88
N TYR A 190 14.29 -24.02 9.95
CA TYR A 190 15.09 -22.82 9.76
C TYR A 190 14.24 -21.57 9.47
N GLU A 191 13.24 -21.69 8.58
CA GLU A 191 12.32 -20.58 8.26
C GLU A 191 11.50 -20.15 9.47
N ARG A 192 10.97 -21.09 10.25
CA ARG A 192 10.21 -20.78 11.47
C ARG A 192 11.07 -20.16 12.57
N ASP A 193 12.27 -20.68 12.81
CA ASP A 193 13.18 -20.18 13.83
C ASP A 193 13.70 -18.77 13.52
N ASN A 194 13.73 -18.40 12.23
CA ASN A 194 14.19 -17.10 11.77
C ASN A 194 13.05 -16.19 11.27
N PHE A 195 11.79 -16.59 11.44
CA PHE A 195 10.67 -15.71 11.20
C PHE A 195 10.63 -14.62 12.27
N ALA A 196 10.52 -13.37 11.85
CA ALA A 196 10.41 -12.24 12.76
C ALA A 196 9.28 -11.32 12.32
N CYS A 197 8.53 -10.79 13.29
CA CYS A 197 7.52 -9.78 13.04
C CYS A 197 7.72 -8.62 14.01
N TYR A 198 7.89 -7.42 13.45
CA TYR A 198 8.13 -6.18 14.18
C TYR A 198 6.86 -5.35 14.21
N VAL A 199 6.59 -4.74 15.35
CA VAL A 199 5.38 -3.96 15.62
C VAL A 199 5.73 -2.49 15.76
N SER A 200 4.96 -1.60 15.12
CA SER A 200 5.14 -0.15 15.29
C SER A 200 5.01 0.25 16.75
N GLY A 201 5.98 1.02 17.25
CA GLY A 201 5.98 1.53 18.63
C GLY A 201 6.26 0.49 19.71
N GLN A 202 6.44 -0.77 19.34
CA GLN A 202 6.73 -1.88 20.26
C GLN A 202 7.93 -2.69 19.78
N ASN A 203 8.32 -3.68 20.58
CA ASN A 203 9.33 -4.66 20.21
C ASN A 203 8.77 -5.71 19.22
N LYS A 204 9.37 -6.88 19.18
CA LYS A 204 8.91 -8.01 18.38
C LYS A 204 7.55 -8.52 18.88
N ALA A 205 6.69 -8.89 17.94
CA ALA A 205 5.45 -9.57 18.24
C ALA A 205 5.69 -10.95 18.87
N LYS A 206 4.68 -11.46 19.59
CA LYS A 206 4.62 -12.86 20.01
C LYS A 206 4.20 -13.72 18.81
N LEU A 207 4.85 -14.86 18.66
CA LEU A 207 4.65 -15.81 17.58
C LEU A 207 4.25 -17.17 18.16
N GLU A 208 3.05 -17.63 17.82
CA GLU A 208 2.50 -18.91 18.28
C GLU A 208 2.26 -19.81 17.06
N TRP A 209 3.15 -20.78 16.86
CA TRP A 209 3.05 -21.72 15.76
C TRP A 209 2.07 -22.86 16.06
N SER A 210 1.18 -23.16 15.12
CA SER A 210 0.34 -24.36 15.13
C SER A 210 0.71 -25.23 13.93
N GLY A 211 1.60 -26.21 14.19
CA GLY A 211 2.16 -27.07 13.16
C GLY A 211 3.17 -26.35 12.25
N LEU A 212 3.19 -26.74 10.96
CA LEU A 212 4.22 -26.31 10.01
C LEU A 212 3.76 -25.16 9.09
N GLN A 213 2.47 -24.81 9.13
CA GLN A 213 1.86 -23.88 8.16
C GLN A 213 1.01 -22.78 8.80
N SER A 214 0.79 -22.82 10.10
CA SER A 214 -0.11 -21.86 10.76
C SER A 214 0.62 -21.10 11.84
N LEU A 215 0.46 -19.79 11.86
CA LEU A 215 1.07 -18.88 12.81
C LEU A 215 0.05 -17.86 13.28
N VAL A 216 -0.07 -17.69 14.59
CA VAL A 216 -0.76 -16.58 15.22
C VAL A 216 0.26 -15.56 15.68
N ILE A 217 0.09 -14.32 15.28
CA ILE A 217 0.89 -13.17 15.68
C ILE A 217 0.07 -12.30 16.61
N SER A 218 0.62 -11.94 17.77
CA SER A 218 -0.06 -11.09 18.75
C SER A 218 0.90 -10.10 19.39
N VAL A 219 0.36 -9.13 20.11
CA VAL A 219 1.10 -8.10 20.83
C VAL A 219 0.82 -8.15 22.33
N GLU A 220 1.76 -7.67 23.12
CA GLU A 220 1.61 -7.60 24.59
C GLU A 220 0.80 -6.36 25.00
N ASP A 221 1.07 -5.25 24.36
CA ASP A 221 0.45 -3.96 24.68
C ASP A 221 -0.53 -3.53 23.58
N PRO A 222 -1.58 -2.75 23.91
CA PRO A 222 -2.47 -2.17 22.92
C PRO A 222 -1.70 -1.33 21.90
N LEU A 223 -2.12 -1.39 20.64
CA LEU A 223 -1.59 -0.50 19.63
C LEU A 223 -2.06 0.94 19.87
N GLU A 224 -1.20 1.90 19.55
CA GLU A 224 -1.52 3.33 19.64
C GLU A 224 -2.66 3.75 18.72
N VAL A 225 -3.31 4.88 19.03
CA VAL A 225 -4.33 5.48 18.16
C VAL A 225 -3.70 5.86 16.82
N GLY A 226 -4.43 5.66 15.74
CA GLY A 226 -3.96 5.86 14.39
C GLY A 226 -3.35 4.58 13.79
N ARG A 227 -2.38 4.76 12.89
CA ARG A 227 -1.81 3.69 12.08
C ARG A 227 -0.66 2.97 12.77
N SER A 228 -0.75 1.65 12.84
CA SER A 228 0.33 0.77 13.27
C SER A 228 0.57 -0.32 12.23
N ARG A 229 1.74 -0.96 12.26
CA ARG A 229 2.10 -2.01 11.31
C ARG A 229 2.72 -3.21 12.01
N TYR A 230 2.40 -4.38 11.48
CA TYR A 230 3.19 -5.59 11.67
C TYR A 230 4.01 -5.78 10.41
N ASN A 231 5.34 -5.71 10.53
CA ASN A 231 6.28 -5.98 9.45
C ASN A 231 6.96 -7.32 9.72
N CYS A 232 6.64 -8.32 8.91
CA CYS A 232 7.11 -9.67 9.09
C CYS A 232 8.09 -10.05 7.99
N THR A 233 9.19 -10.67 8.37
CA THR A 233 10.23 -11.13 7.46
C THR A 233 10.63 -12.56 7.80
N MET A 234 11.08 -13.29 6.77
CA MET A 234 11.61 -14.63 6.87
C MET A 234 12.75 -14.78 5.87
N PRO A 235 13.89 -15.40 6.22
CA PRO A 235 14.97 -15.60 5.26
C PRO A 235 14.52 -16.41 4.05
N PHE A 236 14.90 -15.94 2.86
CA PHE A 236 14.82 -16.72 1.63
C PHE A 236 16.15 -17.45 1.42
N LYS A 237 16.12 -18.73 1.05
CA LYS A 237 17.27 -19.63 1.05
C LYS A 237 18.49 -19.13 0.28
N GLU A 238 18.31 -18.21 -0.67
CA GLU A 238 19.37 -17.84 -1.61
C GLU A 238 19.77 -16.37 -1.43
N ASN A 239 21.08 -16.13 -1.29
CA ASN A 239 21.73 -14.83 -1.49
C ASN A 239 21.29 -13.67 -0.60
N GLY A 240 20.97 -13.90 0.68
CA GLY A 240 20.63 -12.82 1.62
C GLY A 240 19.31 -12.10 1.28
N ARG A 241 18.42 -12.74 0.54
CA ARG A 241 17.07 -12.26 0.28
C ARG A 241 16.14 -12.61 1.42
N TYR A 242 14.99 -11.93 1.48
CA TYR A 242 13.97 -12.15 2.48
C TYR A 242 12.59 -12.23 1.84
N TYR A 243 11.75 -13.09 2.39
CA TYR A 243 10.31 -12.95 2.28
C TYR A 243 9.87 -11.74 3.09
N TRP A 244 8.92 -10.99 2.57
CA TRP A 244 8.42 -9.78 3.22
C TRP A 244 6.90 -9.73 3.18
N PHE A 245 6.29 -9.43 4.30
CA PHE A 245 4.86 -9.20 4.44
C PHE A 245 4.61 -8.11 5.48
N SER A 246 3.63 -7.25 5.25
CA SER A 246 3.23 -6.24 6.21
C SER A 246 1.71 -6.15 6.30
N LYS A 247 1.19 -6.05 7.51
CA LYS A 247 -0.22 -5.76 7.81
C LYS A 247 -0.32 -4.38 8.43
N LEU A 248 -1.14 -3.52 7.83
CA LEU A 248 -1.52 -2.24 8.41
C LEU A 248 -2.71 -2.45 9.36
N TRP A 249 -2.66 -1.78 10.51
CA TRP A 249 -3.71 -1.71 11.48
C TRP A 249 -4.11 -0.25 11.71
N LEU A 250 -5.39 0.01 11.90
CA LEU A 250 -5.93 1.34 12.19
C LEU A 250 -6.81 1.28 13.44
N ARG A 251 -6.40 2.02 14.47
CA ARG A 251 -7.17 2.29 15.67
C ARG A 251 -7.79 3.67 15.54
N LEU A 252 -9.10 3.71 15.37
CA LEU A 252 -9.92 4.93 15.31
C LEU A 252 -10.10 5.55 16.69
#